data_bdeeac3bfe0b598391421d9472429719
#
_entry.id   bdeeac3bfe0b598391421d9472429719
#
_cell.length_a   1.000
_cell.length_b   1.000
_cell.length_c   1.000
_cell.angle_alpha   90.00
_cell.angle_beta   90.00
_cell.angle_gamma   90.00
#
_symmetry.space_group_name_H-M   'P 1'
#
loop_
_entity.id
_entity.type
_entity.pdbx_description
1 polymer ?
#
loop_
_entity_poly.entity_id
_entity_poly.type
_entity_poly.pdbx_seq_one_letter_code
_entity_poly.pdbx_strand_id
1 'polypeptide(L)'
;MPTNYEAGTYDVIVVGSGHAGVEAAYAAAKTGAKTLMLTINLELIAFMPCNPSVGGPAKGIVVREIDALGGLMGRVIDKTHIQMRMLNTGKGPAVRALRAQADKLLYQREMKRVLEEEENLQIRQ
;
A
#
# COMPACT_ATOMS: atom_id res chain seq x y z
N MET A 1 -8.30 -25.86 -28.77
CA MET A 1 -8.36 -25.36 -27.37
C MET A 1 -8.86 -23.92 -27.38
N PRO A 2 -9.75 -23.54 -26.50
CA PRO A 2 -10.17 -22.14 -26.44
C PRO A 2 -8.96 -21.27 -26.10
N THR A 3 -8.75 -20.24 -26.88
CA THR A 3 -7.62 -19.28 -26.68
C THR A 3 -7.93 -18.24 -25.63
N ASN A 4 -9.18 -18.15 -25.20
CA ASN A 4 -9.67 -17.18 -24.23
C ASN A 4 -10.30 -17.89 -23.04
N TYR A 5 -9.97 -17.43 -21.84
CA TYR A 5 -10.57 -17.86 -20.58
C TYR A 5 -11.24 -16.65 -19.93
N GLU A 6 -12.52 -16.77 -19.62
CA GLU A 6 -13.26 -15.74 -18.91
C GLU A 6 -13.13 -15.96 -17.41
N ALA A 7 -12.43 -15.04 -16.75
CA ALA A 7 -12.14 -15.10 -15.31
C ALA A 7 -13.15 -14.37 -14.41
N GLY A 8 -14.17 -13.75 -15.02
CA GLY A 8 -15.21 -12.98 -14.33
C GLY A 8 -15.27 -11.53 -14.80
N THR A 9 -16.26 -10.80 -14.28
CA THR A 9 -16.50 -9.38 -14.59
C THR A 9 -16.23 -8.53 -13.36
N TYR A 10 -15.53 -7.42 -13.52
CA TYR A 10 -15.14 -6.48 -12.49
C TYR A 10 -15.36 -5.05 -12.97
N ASP A 11 -15.65 -4.15 -12.03
CA ASP A 11 -15.75 -2.70 -12.32
C ASP A 11 -14.37 -2.08 -12.48
N VAL A 12 -13.39 -2.56 -11.67
CA VAL A 12 -12.00 -2.10 -11.70
C VAL A 12 -11.05 -3.29 -11.67
N ILE A 13 -10.04 -3.25 -12.54
CA ILE A 13 -8.94 -4.21 -12.53
C ILE A 13 -7.64 -3.45 -12.32
N VAL A 14 -6.91 -3.80 -11.25
CA VAL A 14 -5.60 -3.24 -10.93
C VAL A 14 -4.53 -4.27 -11.23
N VAL A 15 -3.59 -3.93 -12.09
CA VAL A 15 -2.47 -4.79 -12.48
C VAL A 15 -1.22 -4.39 -11.72
N GLY A 16 -0.79 -5.24 -10.80
CA GLY A 16 0.36 -5.04 -9.94
C GLY A 16 -0.03 -4.77 -8.49
N SER A 17 0.74 -5.32 -7.56
CA SER A 17 0.52 -5.24 -6.11
C SER A 17 1.62 -4.48 -5.36
N GLY A 18 2.32 -3.58 -6.05
CA GLY A 18 3.22 -2.60 -5.40
C GLY A 18 2.42 -1.56 -4.60
N HIS A 19 3.11 -0.61 -3.99
CA HIS A 19 2.44 0.38 -3.14
C HIS A 19 1.32 1.15 -3.85
N ALA A 20 1.53 1.57 -5.09
CA ALA A 20 0.51 2.26 -5.88
C ALA A 20 -0.69 1.36 -6.21
N GLY A 21 -0.44 0.11 -6.60
CA GLY A 21 -1.49 -0.85 -6.92
C GLY A 21 -2.34 -1.22 -5.70
N VAL A 22 -1.71 -1.40 -4.56
CA VAL A 22 -2.39 -1.64 -3.28
C VAL A 22 -3.34 -0.49 -2.92
N GLU A 23 -2.86 0.75 -2.98
CA GLU A 23 -3.69 1.93 -2.68
C GLU A 23 -4.83 2.10 -3.68
N ALA A 24 -4.57 1.88 -4.97
CA ALA A 24 -5.59 1.95 -6.01
C ALA A 24 -6.67 0.90 -5.83
N ALA A 25 -6.29 -0.36 -5.58
CA ALA A 25 -7.23 -1.46 -5.38
C ALA A 25 -8.08 -1.26 -4.13
N TYR A 26 -7.45 -0.85 -3.03
CA TYR A 26 -8.16 -0.57 -1.79
C TYR A 26 -9.13 0.60 -1.94
N ALA A 27 -8.70 1.70 -2.55
CA ALA A 27 -9.57 2.86 -2.79
C ALA A 27 -10.77 2.49 -3.66
N ALA A 28 -10.57 1.76 -4.77
CA ALA A 28 -11.65 1.29 -5.63
C ALA A 28 -12.64 0.41 -4.87
N ALA A 29 -12.17 -0.56 -4.10
CA ALA A 29 -13.02 -1.43 -3.30
C ALA A 29 -13.82 -0.66 -2.24
N LYS A 30 -13.22 0.34 -1.60
CA LYS A 30 -13.90 1.21 -0.61
C LYS A 30 -15.00 2.09 -1.20
N THR A 31 -14.96 2.38 -2.48
CA THR A 31 -16.09 3.06 -3.17
C THR A 31 -17.25 2.11 -3.50
N GLY A 32 -17.13 0.82 -3.19
CA GLY A 32 -18.12 -0.21 -3.50
C GLY A 32 -17.94 -0.86 -4.87
N ALA A 33 -16.89 -0.50 -5.62
CA ALA A 33 -16.60 -1.10 -6.91
C ALA A 33 -16.08 -2.55 -6.72
N LYS A 34 -16.63 -3.49 -7.50
CA LYS A 34 -16.11 -4.86 -7.56
C LYS A 34 -14.73 -4.85 -8.20
N THR A 35 -13.70 -5.02 -7.39
CA THR A 35 -12.30 -4.80 -7.78
C THR A 35 -11.52 -6.10 -7.84
N LEU A 36 -10.73 -6.26 -8.90
CA LEU A 36 -9.73 -7.31 -9.02
C LEU A 36 -8.33 -6.70 -8.97
N MET A 37 -7.47 -7.21 -8.09
CA MET A 37 -6.03 -6.91 -8.11
C MET A 37 -5.26 -8.14 -8.59
N LEU A 38 -4.47 -7.97 -9.64
CA LEU A 38 -3.58 -9.00 -10.18
C LEU A 38 -2.16 -8.80 -9.69
N THR A 39 -1.53 -9.86 -9.24
CA THR A 39 -0.14 -9.86 -8.77
C THR A 39 0.64 -11.01 -9.37
N ILE A 40 1.95 -10.85 -9.49
CA ILE A 40 2.84 -11.94 -9.91
C ILE A 40 3.08 -12.93 -8.77
N ASN A 41 3.04 -12.44 -7.52
CA ASN A 41 3.28 -13.26 -6.34
C ASN A 41 2.57 -12.63 -5.13
N LEU A 42 1.70 -13.41 -4.49
CA LEU A 42 0.94 -13.00 -3.31
C LEU A 42 1.83 -12.66 -2.09
N GLU A 43 3.02 -13.23 -2.02
CA GLU A 43 3.96 -12.94 -0.94
C GLU A 43 4.76 -11.64 -1.15
N LEU A 44 4.62 -11.01 -2.33
CA LEU A 44 5.28 -9.75 -2.66
C LEU A 44 4.34 -8.53 -2.65
N ILE A 45 3.13 -8.68 -2.14
CA ILE A 45 2.20 -7.55 -1.97
C ILE A 45 2.84 -6.50 -1.07
N ALA A 46 2.86 -5.25 -1.51
CA ALA A 46 3.45 -4.11 -0.81
C ALA A 46 4.93 -4.32 -0.41
N PHE A 47 5.67 -5.07 -1.23
CA PHE A 47 7.07 -5.39 -0.97
C PHE A 47 7.97 -4.15 -0.90
N MET A 48 8.82 -4.09 0.11
CA MET A 48 9.84 -3.05 0.30
C MET A 48 11.23 -3.65 0.04
N PRO A 49 11.78 -3.58 -1.20
CA PRO A 49 12.99 -4.33 -1.57
C PRO A 49 14.27 -3.82 -0.91
N CYS A 50 14.34 -2.52 -0.63
CA CYS A 50 15.54 -1.88 -0.08
C CYS A 50 15.34 -1.52 1.40
N ASN A 51 15.59 -0.26 1.75
CA ASN A 51 15.36 0.27 3.09
C ASN A 51 13.85 0.30 3.38
N PRO A 52 13.33 -0.53 4.28
CA PRO A 52 11.91 -0.58 4.57
C PRO A 52 11.52 0.64 5.41
N SER A 53 11.24 1.75 4.75
CA SER A 53 10.87 2.99 5.42
C SER A 53 9.80 3.76 4.66
N VAL A 54 8.94 4.44 5.42
CA VAL A 54 7.89 5.33 4.94
C VAL A 54 8.15 6.72 5.49
N GLY A 55 8.07 7.74 4.63
CA GLY A 55 8.27 9.12 5.00
C GLY A 55 9.50 9.77 4.39
N GLY A 56 9.93 10.89 4.97
CA GLY A 56 10.95 11.77 4.43
C GLY A 56 10.36 13.01 3.75
N PRO A 57 11.21 13.94 3.25
CA PRO A 57 10.75 15.26 2.80
C PRO A 57 9.69 15.24 1.69
N ALA A 58 9.83 14.36 0.71
CA ALA A 58 8.87 14.23 -0.39
C ALA A 58 7.81 13.15 -0.11
N LYS A 59 8.24 11.92 0.19
CA LYS A 59 7.35 10.79 0.44
C LYS A 59 6.38 11.05 1.61
N GLY A 60 6.84 11.69 2.68
CA GLY A 60 6.01 11.99 3.84
C GLY A 60 4.81 12.89 3.53
N ILE A 61 4.94 13.81 2.59
CA ILE A 61 3.85 14.66 2.13
C ILE A 61 2.80 13.81 1.40
N VAL A 62 3.24 13.01 0.42
CA VAL A 62 2.34 12.13 -0.36
C VAL A 62 1.62 11.13 0.54
N VAL A 63 2.31 10.54 1.52
CA VAL A 63 1.70 9.59 2.47
C VAL A 63 0.60 10.26 3.28
N ARG A 64 0.79 11.49 3.72
CA ARG A 64 -0.25 12.24 4.45
C ARG A 64 -1.47 12.56 3.59
N GLU A 65 -1.26 12.88 2.31
CA GLU A 65 -2.35 13.10 1.36
C GLU A 65 -3.14 11.81 1.12
N ILE A 66 -2.46 10.68 0.94
CA ILE A 66 -3.07 9.35 0.81
C ILE A 66 -3.86 9.00 2.08
N ASP A 67 -3.28 9.22 3.25
CA ASP A 67 -3.92 8.96 4.54
C ASP A 67 -5.19 9.81 4.74
N ALA A 68 -5.14 11.10 4.37
CA ALA A 68 -6.30 11.99 4.40
C ALA A 68 -7.46 11.52 3.50
N LEU A 69 -7.15 10.79 2.44
CA LEU A 69 -8.12 10.16 1.53
C LEU A 69 -8.55 8.75 1.98
N GLY A 70 -8.08 8.29 3.14
CA GLY A 70 -8.42 6.98 3.68
C GLY A 70 -7.53 5.82 3.22
N GLY A 71 -6.35 6.10 2.68
CA GLY A 71 -5.40 5.09 2.22
C GLY A 71 -4.76 4.26 3.33
N LEU A 72 -4.00 3.25 2.95
CA LEU A 72 -3.48 2.22 3.85
C LEU A 72 -2.06 2.46 4.34
N MET A 73 -1.19 3.08 3.54
CA MET A 73 0.24 3.14 3.84
C MET A 73 0.54 3.76 5.20
N GLY A 74 -0.08 4.89 5.54
CA GLY A 74 0.07 5.55 6.84
C GLY A 74 -0.43 4.68 7.99
N ARG A 75 -1.59 4.08 7.83
CA ARG A 75 -2.22 3.22 8.84
C ARG A 75 -1.44 1.93 9.10
N VAL A 76 -0.91 1.32 8.06
CA VAL A 76 -0.12 0.08 8.18
C VAL A 76 1.26 0.37 8.77
N ILE A 77 1.92 1.45 8.37
CA ILE A 77 3.22 1.80 8.96
C ILE A 77 3.11 2.16 10.43
N ASP A 78 2.03 2.80 10.87
CA ASP A 78 1.80 3.11 12.28
C ASP A 78 1.76 1.85 13.16
N LYS A 79 1.26 0.74 12.63
CA LYS A 79 1.21 -0.56 13.33
C LYS A 79 2.51 -1.36 13.24
N THR A 80 3.35 -1.09 12.25
CA THR A 80 4.45 -2.00 11.87
C THR A 80 5.82 -1.34 11.89
N HIS A 81 5.92 -0.09 12.33
CA HIS A 81 7.20 0.59 12.46
C HIS A 81 8.00 0.05 13.67
N ILE A 82 9.31 -0.03 13.47
CA ILE A 82 10.27 -0.33 14.54
C ILE A 82 10.90 0.94 15.11
N GLN A 83 11.00 1.98 14.31
CA GLN A 83 11.53 3.27 14.71
C GLN A 83 10.86 4.40 13.95
N MET A 84 10.57 5.48 14.65
CA MET A 84 10.08 6.72 14.06
C MET A 84 11.05 7.86 14.39
N ARG A 85 11.47 8.62 13.39
CA ARG A 85 12.47 9.65 13.54
C ARG A 85 12.13 10.92 12.76
N MET A 86 12.33 12.07 13.37
CA MET A 86 12.28 13.34 12.65
C MET A 86 13.62 13.59 11.95
N LEU A 87 13.56 13.81 10.65
CA LEU A 87 14.71 14.16 9.81
C LEU A 87 14.88 15.68 9.73
N ASN A 88 16.10 16.10 9.42
CA ASN A 88 16.45 17.51 9.13
C ASN A 88 16.15 18.50 10.27
N THR A 89 16.25 18.06 11.51
CA THR A 89 15.93 18.88 12.69
C THR A 89 16.79 20.14 12.79
N GLY A 90 18.04 20.09 12.28
CA GLY A 90 18.96 21.23 12.24
C GLY A 90 18.85 22.13 11.01
N LYS A 91 17.98 21.83 10.05
CA LYS A 91 17.89 22.56 8.77
C LYS A 91 16.70 23.52 8.64
N GLY A 92 15.97 23.74 9.72
CA GLY A 92 14.77 24.57 9.73
C GLY A 92 13.46 23.79 9.51
N PRO A 93 12.31 24.42 9.85
CA PRO A 93 11.02 23.73 9.92
C PRO A 93 10.49 23.27 8.57
N ALA A 94 10.78 23.97 7.47
CA ALA A 94 10.26 23.66 6.14
C ALA A 94 10.71 22.31 5.58
N VAL A 95 11.86 21.80 6.03
CA VAL A 95 12.43 20.52 5.55
C VAL A 95 12.39 19.42 6.60
N ARG A 96 11.81 19.69 7.76
CA ARG A 96 11.59 18.66 8.78
C ARG A 96 10.57 17.65 8.27
N ALA A 97 10.92 16.37 8.37
CA ALA A 97 10.07 15.31 7.86
C ALA A 97 10.13 14.08 8.77
N LEU A 98 8.98 13.51 9.02
CA LEU A 98 8.88 12.26 9.76
C LEU A 98 9.24 11.09 8.85
N ARG A 99 10.04 10.15 9.37
CA ARG A 99 10.38 8.90 8.73
C ARG A 99 10.20 7.75 9.69
N ALA A 100 9.40 6.78 9.28
CA ALA A 100 9.20 5.53 10.00
C ALA A 100 9.98 4.40 9.31
N GLN A 101 10.76 3.67 10.07
CA GLN A 101 11.37 2.43 9.61
C GLN A 101 10.42 1.28 9.92
N ALA A 102 10.08 0.49 8.90
CA ALA A 102 9.16 -0.63 9.01
C ALA A 102 9.86 -1.92 9.42
N ASP A 103 9.17 -2.76 10.18
CA ASP A 103 9.40 -4.19 10.10
C ASP A 103 8.87 -4.67 8.74
N LYS A 104 9.77 -5.08 7.88
CA LYS A 104 9.47 -5.41 6.48
C LYS A 104 8.45 -6.52 6.32
N LEU A 105 8.60 -7.59 7.10
CA LEU A 105 7.70 -8.75 7.02
C LEU A 105 6.35 -8.44 7.66
N LEU A 106 6.36 -7.74 8.78
CA LEU A 106 5.14 -7.36 9.46
C LEU A 106 4.32 -6.39 8.62
N TYR A 107 4.97 -5.42 7.94
CA TYR A 107 4.31 -4.50 7.02
C TYR A 107 3.60 -5.23 5.88
N GLN A 108 4.29 -6.18 5.23
CA GLN A 108 3.70 -6.96 4.15
C GLN A 108 2.52 -7.81 4.62
N ARG A 109 2.66 -8.49 5.76
CA ARG A 109 1.61 -9.32 6.35
C ARG A 109 0.37 -8.50 6.72
N GLU A 110 0.56 -7.36 7.37
CA GLU A 110 -0.55 -6.50 7.77
C GLU A 110 -1.24 -5.91 6.53
N MET A 111 -0.49 -5.48 5.52
CA MET A 111 -1.05 -4.99 4.27
C MET A 111 -1.88 -6.07 3.58
N LYS A 112 -1.32 -7.26 3.40
CA LYS A 112 -2.00 -8.41 2.80
C LYS A 112 -3.28 -8.76 3.56
N ARG A 113 -3.22 -8.82 4.89
CA ARG A 113 -4.38 -9.09 5.74
C ARG A 113 -5.51 -8.09 5.51
N VAL A 114 -5.21 -6.80 5.51
CA VAL A 114 -6.22 -5.74 5.30
C VAL A 114 -6.86 -5.84 3.92
N LEU A 115 -6.08 -6.16 2.89
CA LEU A 115 -6.59 -6.32 1.53
C LEU A 115 -7.46 -7.58 1.37
N GLU A 116 -7.08 -8.68 2.00
CA GLU A 116 -7.84 -9.94 1.97
C GLU A 116 -9.17 -9.86 2.73
N GLU A 117 -9.25 -9.00 3.74
CA GLU A 117 -10.47 -8.74 4.51
C GLU A 117 -11.45 -7.78 3.81
N GLU A 118 -11.04 -7.15 2.70
CA GLU A 118 -11.87 -6.17 1.99
C GLU A 118 -12.91 -6.88 1.11
N GLU A 119 -14.19 -6.70 1.40
CA GLU A 119 -15.31 -7.42 0.78
C GLU A 119 -15.40 -7.26 -0.75
N ASN A 120 -15.06 -6.07 -1.26
CA ASN A 120 -15.16 -5.76 -2.68
C ASN A 120 -13.86 -5.99 -3.45
N LEU A 121 -12.85 -6.57 -2.81
CA LEU A 121 -11.54 -6.80 -3.40
C LEU A 121 -11.23 -8.29 -3.55
N GLN A 122 -10.99 -8.69 -4.78
CA GLN A 122 -10.44 -10.01 -5.09
C GLN A 122 -8.99 -9.89 -5.52
N ILE A 123 -8.13 -10.75 -4.97
CA ILE A 123 -6.71 -10.80 -5.32
C ILE A 123 -6.45 -12.11 -6.06
N ARG A 124 -5.76 -12.03 -7.19
CA ARG A 124 -5.34 -13.20 -7.96
C ARG A 124 -3.88 -13.10 -8.38
N GLN A 125 -3.21 -14.25 -8.33
CA GLN A 125 -1.86 -14.45 -8.83
C GLN A 125 -1.91 -14.99 -10.26
#